data_edef26b602441ab2cfd1f2ef0a610313
#
_entry.id   edef26b602441ab2cfd1f2ef0a610313
#
_cell.length_a   1.000
_cell.length_b   1.000
_cell.length_c   1.000
_cell.angle_alpha   90.00
_cell.angle_beta   90.00
_cell.angle_gamma   90.00
#
_symmetry.space_group_name_H-M   'P 1'
#
loop_
_entity.id
_entity.type
_entity.pdbx_description
1 polymer ?
#
loop_
_entity_poly.entity_id
_entity_poly.type
_entity_poly.pdbx_seq_one_letter_code
_entity_poly.pdbx_strand_id
1 'polypeptide(L)' 'MLLNIVDGGWNGWSTWADCSVECGKGETSRTRQCDNPAPQYGGNSCQVDGSKDTEMQTCYRTPCIGN' A
#
# COMPACT_ATOMS: atom_id res chain seq x y z
N MET A 1 -16.69 -32.26 -7.76
CA MET A 1 -16.57 -31.02 -8.53
C MET A 1 -15.30 -30.30 -8.16
N LEU A 2 -14.60 -29.83 -9.15
CA LEU A 2 -13.36 -29.08 -8.92
C LEU A 2 -13.68 -27.61 -8.79
N LEU A 3 -13.11 -27.00 -7.75
CA LEU A 3 -13.17 -25.58 -7.59
C LEU A 3 -11.90 -24.96 -8.18
N ASN A 4 -12.07 -23.89 -8.90
CA ASN A 4 -10.91 -23.17 -9.41
C ASN A 4 -10.29 -22.35 -8.29
N ILE A 5 -9.04 -22.66 -8.00
CA ILE A 5 -8.28 -21.87 -7.03
C ILE A 5 -7.99 -20.53 -7.66
N VAL A 6 -8.28 -19.47 -6.92
CA VAL A 6 -8.03 -18.11 -7.39
C VAL A 6 -7.01 -17.48 -6.47
N ASP A 7 -5.81 -17.29 -6.99
CA ASP A 7 -4.77 -16.56 -6.27
C ASP A 7 -5.09 -15.07 -6.31
N GLY A 8 -4.79 -14.38 -5.22
CA GLY A 8 -5.02 -12.95 -5.16
C GLY A 8 -4.14 -12.18 -6.11
N GLY A 9 -4.66 -11.07 -6.60
CA GLY A 9 -3.90 -10.15 -7.43
C GLY A 9 -3.95 -8.77 -6.81
N TRP A 10 -2.83 -8.04 -6.92
CA TRP A 10 -2.78 -6.69 -6.40
C TRP A 10 -3.55 -5.74 -7.28
N ASN A 11 -4.35 -4.89 -6.66
CA ASN A 11 -4.90 -3.73 -7.31
C ASN A 11 -3.82 -2.65 -7.37
N GLY A 12 -4.10 -1.54 -8.08
CA GLY A 12 -3.11 -0.48 -8.18
C GLY A 12 -2.87 0.22 -6.86
N TRP A 13 -1.70 0.83 -6.73
CA TRP A 13 -1.40 1.64 -5.57
C TRP A 13 -2.32 2.85 -5.52
N SER A 14 -2.73 3.22 -4.31
CA SER A 14 -3.41 4.48 -4.10
C SER A 14 -2.45 5.64 -4.36
N THR A 15 -2.98 6.85 -4.42
CA THR A 15 -2.13 8.03 -4.42
C THR A 15 -1.43 8.13 -3.07
N TRP A 16 -0.29 8.82 -3.06
CA TRP A 16 0.40 9.09 -1.82
C TRP A 16 -0.46 9.99 -0.94
N ALA A 17 -0.52 9.68 0.35
CA ALA A 17 -1.23 10.52 1.32
C ALA A 17 -0.48 11.85 1.50
N ASP A 18 -1.13 12.79 2.18
CA ASP A 18 -0.47 14.03 2.52
C ASP A 18 0.69 13.76 3.48
N CYS A 19 1.72 14.61 3.39
CA CYS A 19 2.84 14.52 4.30
C CYS A 19 2.35 14.61 5.75
N SER A 20 2.95 13.84 6.63
CA SER A 20 2.50 13.76 8.03
C SER A 20 2.73 15.05 8.80
N VAL A 21 3.49 15.98 8.26
CA VAL A 21 3.82 17.23 8.93
C VAL A 21 3.43 18.39 8.03
N GLU A 22 3.21 19.55 8.65
CA GLU A 22 2.89 20.76 7.91
C GLU A 22 4.14 21.47 7.43
N CYS A 23 5.26 21.21 8.07
CA CYS A 23 6.55 21.80 7.68
C CYS A 23 7.64 20.83 8.05
N GLY A 24 8.75 20.90 7.32
CA GLY A 24 9.91 20.10 7.61
C GLY A 24 9.82 18.70 7.03
N LYS A 25 10.51 17.78 7.65
CA LYS A 25 10.60 16.39 7.21
C LYS A 25 9.52 15.55 7.88
N GLY A 26 8.81 14.78 7.07
CA GLY A 26 7.80 13.88 7.57
C GLY A 26 7.75 12.61 6.76
N GLU A 27 6.63 11.92 6.85
CA GLU A 27 6.44 10.68 6.12
C GLU A 27 5.08 10.68 5.45
N THR A 28 5.00 9.92 4.36
CA THR A 28 3.74 9.68 3.67
C THR A 28 3.69 8.22 3.30
N SER A 29 2.51 7.77 2.96
CA SER A 29 2.33 6.37 2.60
C SER A 29 1.29 6.24 1.50
N ARG A 30 1.29 5.08 0.87
CA ARG A 30 0.25 4.68 -0.05
C ARG A 30 -0.05 3.21 0.19
N THR A 31 -1.21 2.79 -0.23
CA THR A 31 -1.66 1.42 0.02
C THR A 31 -2.22 0.81 -1.24
N ARG A 32 -2.35 -0.48 -1.23
CA ARG A 32 -3.03 -1.24 -2.27
C ARG A 32 -3.75 -2.39 -1.62
N GLN A 33 -4.65 -2.99 -2.37
CA GLN A 33 -5.45 -4.09 -1.83
C GLN A 33 -5.32 -5.31 -2.71
N CYS A 34 -5.45 -6.46 -2.07
CA CYS A 34 -5.37 -7.75 -2.74
C CYS A 34 -6.78 -8.18 -3.13
N ASP A 35 -7.35 -7.48 -4.09
CA ASP A 35 -8.73 -7.71 -4.48
C ASP A 35 -8.92 -7.69 -6.00
N ASN A 36 -7.88 -7.92 -6.76
CA ASN A 36 -7.95 -7.90 -8.22
C ASN A 36 -7.28 -9.13 -8.82
N PRO A 37 -7.86 -10.30 -8.59
CA PRO A 37 -9.03 -10.63 -7.78
C PRO A 37 -8.68 -10.89 -6.32
N ALA A 38 -9.71 -10.98 -5.48
CA ALA A 38 -9.53 -11.45 -4.12
C ALA A 38 -9.20 -12.95 -4.15
N PRO A 39 -8.36 -13.43 -3.24
CA PRO A 39 -8.08 -14.88 -3.18
C PRO A 39 -9.34 -15.65 -2.84
N GLN A 40 -9.53 -16.80 -3.49
CA GLN A 40 -10.70 -17.63 -3.25
C GLN A 40 -10.33 -19.09 -3.34
N TYR A 41 -11.12 -19.91 -2.68
CA TYR A 41 -11.05 -21.37 -2.79
C TYR A 41 -9.65 -21.90 -2.44
N GLY A 42 -9.02 -21.31 -1.43
CA GLY A 42 -7.70 -21.74 -1.01
C GLY A 42 -6.56 -21.12 -1.80
N GLY A 43 -6.86 -20.14 -2.64
CA GLY A 43 -5.81 -19.45 -3.38
C GLY A 43 -4.90 -18.63 -2.47
N ASN A 44 -3.70 -18.35 -2.95
CA ASN A 44 -2.70 -17.62 -2.19
C ASN A 44 -3.06 -16.14 -2.08
N SER A 45 -2.76 -15.55 -0.92
CA SER A 45 -2.88 -14.12 -0.79
C SER A 45 -1.76 -13.45 -1.57
N CYS A 46 -1.95 -12.15 -1.88
CA CYS A 46 -0.93 -11.41 -2.61
C CYS A 46 0.37 -11.31 -1.85
N GLN A 47 0.33 -11.52 -0.55
CA GLN A 47 1.50 -11.33 0.31
C GLN A 47 2.32 -12.60 0.48
N VAL A 48 1.95 -13.67 -0.22
CA VAL A 48 2.61 -14.96 -0.08
C VAL A 48 4.09 -14.88 -0.48
N ASP A 49 4.43 -13.95 -1.37
CA ASP A 49 5.80 -13.78 -1.83
C ASP A 49 6.55 -12.68 -1.07
N GLY A 50 5.98 -12.18 0.02
CA GLY A 50 6.57 -11.10 0.78
C GLY A 50 6.18 -9.71 0.33
N SER A 51 5.33 -9.59 -0.69
CA SER A 51 4.84 -8.29 -1.15
C SER A 51 4.04 -7.61 -0.06
N LYS A 52 4.05 -6.30 -0.04
CA LYS A 52 3.38 -5.52 0.99
C LYS A 52 2.25 -4.70 0.41
N ASP A 53 1.27 -4.44 1.25
CA ASP A 53 0.11 -3.63 0.89
C ASP A 53 0.29 -2.16 1.25
N THR A 54 1.39 -1.80 1.86
CA THR A 54 1.66 -0.42 2.28
C THR A 54 3.10 -0.09 1.95
N GLU A 55 3.29 1.12 1.45
CA GLU A 55 4.62 1.63 1.12
C GLU A 55 4.76 3.00 1.77
N MET A 56 5.92 3.25 2.37
CA MET A 56 6.18 4.52 3.05
C MET A 56 7.40 5.18 2.45
N GLN A 57 7.39 6.50 2.47
CA GLN A 57 8.55 7.26 2.05
C GLN A 57 8.63 8.56 2.82
N THR A 58 9.83 9.13 2.85
CA THR A 58 10.06 10.42 3.44
C THR A 58 9.48 11.50 2.52
N CYS A 59 8.84 12.49 3.11
CA CYS A 59 8.37 13.67 2.40
C CYS A 59 8.95 14.91 3.04
N TYR A 60 9.09 15.96 2.24
CA TYR A 60 9.67 17.23 2.71
C TYR A 60 8.71 18.34 2.37
N ARG A 61 8.44 19.18 3.35
CA ARG A 61 7.65 20.37 3.15
C ARG A 61 8.52 21.57 3.45
N THR A 62 7.92 22.75 3.31
CA THR A 62 8.64 23.99 3.61
C THR A 62 9.29 23.86 4.98
N PRO A 63 10.55 24.27 5.15
CA PRO A 63 11.18 24.16 6.45
C PRO A 63 10.37 24.90 7.52
N CYS A 64 10.34 24.30 8.72
CA CYS A 64 9.73 24.96 9.87
C CYS A 64 10.60 26.15 10.25
N ILE A 65 9.98 27.32 10.31
CA ILE A 65 10.69 28.54 10.65
C ILE A 65 10.44 28.81 12.14
N GLY A 66 11.50 28.72 12.92
CA GLY A 66 11.42 29.08 14.31
C GLY A 66 11.46 30.59 14.45
N ASN A 67 10.72 31.09 15.39
CA ASN A 67 10.73 32.53 15.69
C ASN A 67 11.37 32.78 17.03
#